data_d2e815203fbd88f0b927ddcb1992739c
#
_entry.id   d2e815203fbd88f0b927ddcb1992739c
#
_cell.length_a   1.000
_cell.length_b   1.000
_cell.length_c   1.000
_cell.angle_alpha   90.00
_cell.angle_beta   90.00
_cell.angle_gamma   90.00
#
_symmetry.space_group_name_H-M   'P 1'
#
loop_
_entity.id
_entity.type
_entity.pdbx_description
1 polymer ?
#
loop_
_entity_poly.entity_id
_entity_poly.type
_entity_poly.pdbx_seq_one_letter_code
_entity_poly.pdbx_strand_id
1 'polypeptide(L)'
;MRVHVLLFDAGTDSEGIHSLEIAGRTVVLLFENPEDAERYAGLLEAQDFPVPTVEGLDLEDVELFCRDAGYEARLIESGFVPGNDEER
;
A
#
# COMPACT_ATOMS: atom_id res chain seq x y z
N MET A 1 12.78 -7.63 -7.30
CA MET A 1 12.24 -7.72 -5.94
C MET A 1 10.73 -7.56 -5.99
N ARG A 2 10.03 -8.42 -5.28
CA ARG A 2 8.58 -8.38 -5.30
C ARG A 2 8.08 -7.63 -4.09
N VAL A 3 7.12 -6.75 -4.28
CA VAL A 3 6.51 -6.00 -3.19
C VAL A 3 5.00 -6.18 -3.26
N HIS A 4 4.30 -5.73 -2.23
CA HIS A 4 2.85 -5.92 -2.15
C HIS A 4 2.19 -4.58 -1.90
N VAL A 5 1.15 -4.30 -2.67
CA VAL A 5 0.38 -3.07 -2.56
C VAL A 5 -1.06 -3.41 -2.25
N LEU A 6 -1.83 -2.41 -1.89
CA LEU A 6 -3.25 -2.60 -1.57
C LEU A 6 -4.07 -1.92 -2.65
N LEU A 7 -4.97 -2.69 -3.26
CA LEU A 7 -5.81 -2.17 -4.34
C LEU A 7 -7.26 -2.18 -3.90
N PHE A 8 -7.96 -1.09 -4.15
CA PHE A 8 -9.41 -1.02 -3.99
C PHE A 8 -10.04 -1.30 -5.34
N ASP A 9 -11.15 -2.05 -5.31
CA ASP A 9 -11.91 -2.39 -6.52
C ASP A 9 -11.01 -3.04 -7.56
N ALA A 10 -10.16 -3.98 -7.12
CA ALA A 10 -9.20 -4.63 -8.00
C ALA A 10 -9.89 -5.31 -9.16
N GLY A 11 -9.34 -5.15 -10.36
CA GLY A 11 -9.85 -5.79 -11.55
C GLY A 11 -11.04 -5.09 -12.19
N THR A 12 -11.44 -3.94 -11.69
CA THR A 12 -12.54 -3.18 -12.26
C THR A 12 -12.04 -1.86 -12.83
N ASP A 13 -12.94 -1.14 -13.51
CA ASP A 13 -12.60 0.17 -14.04
C ASP A 13 -12.34 1.19 -12.95
N SER A 14 -12.77 0.90 -11.72
CA SER A 14 -12.60 1.80 -10.59
C SER A 14 -11.38 1.45 -9.75
N GLU A 15 -10.54 0.56 -10.24
CA GLU A 15 -9.40 0.10 -9.47
C GLU A 15 -8.49 1.26 -9.09
N GLY A 16 -8.07 1.32 -7.82
CA GLY A 16 -7.19 2.36 -7.35
C GLY A 16 -6.23 1.79 -6.32
N ILE A 17 -5.02 2.33 -6.28
CA ILE A 17 -4.02 1.90 -5.34
C ILE A 17 -4.14 2.74 -4.08
N HIS A 18 -4.08 2.07 -2.92
CA HIS A 18 -4.14 2.78 -1.65
C HIS A 18 -2.90 3.65 -1.49
N SER A 19 -3.10 4.88 -1.02
CA SER A 19 -2.00 5.79 -0.78
C SER A 19 -2.33 6.68 0.40
N LEU A 20 -1.31 7.36 0.89
CA LEU A 20 -1.44 8.32 1.99
C LEU A 20 -1.08 9.71 1.46
N GLU A 21 -1.73 10.72 2.02
CA GLU A 21 -1.36 12.09 1.72
C GLU A 21 -0.53 12.60 2.90
N ILE A 22 0.73 12.88 2.64
CA ILE A 22 1.66 13.33 3.68
C ILE A 22 2.34 14.60 3.19
N ALA A 23 2.09 15.70 3.88
CA ALA A 23 2.73 16.99 3.58
C ALA A 23 2.52 17.38 2.11
N GLY A 24 1.33 17.15 1.59
CA GLY A 24 1.00 17.54 0.22
C GLY A 24 1.48 16.56 -0.83
N ARG A 25 2.00 15.40 -0.43
CA ARG A 25 2.48 14.40 -1.38
C ARG A 25 1.67 13.13 -1.22
N THR A 26 1.47 12.45 -2.34
CA THR A 26 0.79 11.15 -2.35
C THR A 26 1.84 10.07 -2.23
N VAL A 27 1.73 9.25 -1.18
CA VAL A 27 2.73 8.24 -0.86
C VAL A 27 2.09 6.86 -0.98
N VAL A 28 2.67 6.01 -1.82
CA VAL A 28 2.20 4.64 -2.01
C VAL A 28 3.07 3.72 -1.16
N LEU A 29 2.44 2.88 -0.35
CA LEU A 29 3.17 1.96 0.53
C LEU A 29 3.42 0.65 -0.18
N LEU A 30 4.66 0.23 -0.22
CA LEU A 30 5.09 -1.02 -0.85
C LEU A 30 5.59 -1.94 0.25
N PHE A 31 4.85 -3.01 0.54
CA PHE A 31 5.21 -3.90 1.63
C PHE A 31 6.09 -5.03 1.12
N GLU A 32 7.20 -5.26 1.80
CA GLU A 32 8.05 -6.41 1.47
C GLU A 32 7.34 -7.72 1.77
N ASN A 33 6.59 -7.74 2.86
CA ASN A 33 5.96 -8.96 3.37
C ASN A 33 4.46 -8.91 3.13
N PRO A 34 3.89 -9.89 2.42
CA PRO A 34 2.44 -9.88 2.18
C PRO A 34 1.62 -9.95 3.45
N GLU A 35 2.14 -10.58 4.50
CA GLU A 35 1.39 -10.65 5.75
C GLU A 35 1.26 -9.29 6.41
N ASP A 36 2.29 -8.45 6.27
CA ASP A 36 2.22 -7.09 6.78
C ASP A 36 1.19 -6.28 6.00
N ALA A 37 1.12 -6.50 4.69
CA ALA A 37 0.11 -5.84 3.87
C ALA A 37 -1.29 -6.27 4.28
N GLU A 38 -1.47 -7.56 4.56
CA GLU A 38 -2.77 -8.06 5.02
C GLU A 38 -3.15 -7.46 6.36
N ARG A 39 -2.17 -7.31 7.24
CA ARG A 39 -2.43 -6.71 8.55
C ARG A 39 -2.84 -5.25 8.40
N TYR A 40 -2.18 -4.54 7.52
CA TYR A 40 -2.53 -3.15 7.27
C TYR A 40 -3.93 -3.05 6.65
N ALA A 41 -4.26 -3.99 5.75
CA ALA A 41 -5.60 -4.04 5.17
C ALA A 41 -6.65 -4.19 6.25
N GLY A 42 -6.36 -5.02 7.27
CA GLY A 42 -7.27 -5.17 8.40
C GLY A 42 -7.45 -3.89 9.20
N LEU A 43 -6.38 -3.10 9.33
CA LEU A 43 -6.51 -1.81 10.00
C LEU A 43 -7.40 -0.86 9.22
N LEU A 44 -7.29 -0.86 7.90
CA LEU A 44 -8.15 -0.03 7.06
C LEU A 44 -9.61 -0.45 7.20
N GLU A 45 -9.85 -1.75 7.18
CA GLU A 45 -11.21 -2.25 7.32
C GLU A 45 -11.78 -1.84 8.67
N ALA A 46 -10.97 -1.87 9.73
CA ALA A 46 -11.42 -1.48 11.05
C ALA A 46 -11.77 0.00 11.12
N GLN A 47 -11.29 0.80 10.17
CA GLN A 47 -11.59 2.22 10.11
C GLN A 47 -12.66 2.53 9.07
N ASP A 48 -13.43 1.50 8.69
CA ASP A 48 -14.56 1.65 7.77
C ASP A 48 -14.15 1.94 6.33
N PHE A 49 -12.92 1.68 5.96
CA PHE A 49 -12.54 1.72 4.55
C PHE A 49 -13.04 0.43 3.88
N PRO A 50 -13.26 0.45 2.58
CA PRO A 50 -13.51 -0.78 1.85
C PRO A 50 -12.35 -1.74 2.04
N VAL A 51 -12.59 -3.04 1.96
CA VAL A 51 -11.54 -4.03 2.13
C VAL A 51 -10.68 -4.07 0.87
N PRO A 52 -9.39 -3.75 0.98
CA PRO A 52 -8.53 -3.79 -0.20
C PRO A 52 -8.04 -5.20 -0.48
N THR A 53 -7.56 -5.40 -1.71
CA THR A 53 -6.93 -6.64 -2.12
C THR A 53 -5.42 -6.45 -2.07
N VAL A 54 -4.71 -7.41 -1.50
CA VAL A 54 -3.25 -7.39 -1.51
C VAL A 54 -2.77 -7.97 -2.83
N GLU A 55 -1.96 -7.21 -3.56
CA GLU A 55 -1.48 -7.62 -4.88
C GLU A 55 0.04 -7.57 -4.90
N GLY A 56 0.67 -8.66 -5.37
CA GLY A 56 2.13 -8.71 -5.49
C GLY A 56 2.56 -8.20 -6.85
N LEU A 57 3.52 -7.28 -6.85
CA LEU A 57 4.01 -6.67 -8.07
C LEU A 57 5.53 -6.56 -8.01
N ASP A 58 6.14 -6.39 -9.18
CA ASP A 58 7.57 -6.17 -9.23
C ASP A 58 7.88 -4.74 -8.80
N LEU A 59 8.87 -4.59 -7.94
CA LEU A 59 9.22 -3.28 -7.38
C LEU A 59 9.47 -2.25 -8.46
N GLU A 60 10.21 -2.64 -9.53
CA GLU A 60 10.56 -1.70 -10.57
C GLU A 60 9.33 -1.19 -11.30
N ASP A 61 8.36 -2.08 -11.52
CA ASP A 61 7.12 -1.68 -12.20
C ASP A 61 6.33 -0.69 -11.37
N VAL A 62 6.26 -0.92 -10.05
CA VAL A 62 5.52 -0.02 -9.17
C VAL A 62 6.24 1.32 -9.07
N GLU A 63 7.56 1.30 -9.01
CA GLU A 63 8.32 2.55 -8.94
C GLU A 63 8.11 3.38 -10.19
N LEU A 64 8.05 2.73 -11.35
CA LEU A 64 7.81 3.44 -12.60
C LEU A 64 6.41 4.04 -12.60
N PHE A 65 5.42 3.29 -12.15
CA PHE A 65 4.06 3.81 -12.05
C PHE A 65 4.01 5.03 -11.14
N CYS A 66 4.65 4.96 -9.99
CA CYS A 66 4.63 6.06 -9.03
C CYS A 66 5.31 7.29 -9.61
N ARG A 67 6.44 7.09 -10.29
CA ARG A 67 7.15 8.22 -10.89
C ARG A 67 6.30 8.89 -11.95
N ASP A 68 5.65 8.10 -12.80
CA ASP A 68 4.83 8.66 -13.86
C ASP A 68 3.62 9.40 -13.31
N ALA A 69 3.09 8.95 -12.19
CA ALA A 69 1.91 9.58 -11.58
C ALA A 69 2.29 10.75 -10.67
N GLY A 70 3.57 10.94 -10.40
CA GLY A 70 3.99 11.98 -9.47
C GLY A 70 3.83 11.58 -8.02
N TYR A 71 3.84 10.28 -7.74
CA TYR A 71 3.68 9.76 -6.37
C TYR A 71 5.03 9.38 -5.80
N GLU A 72 5.10 9.34 -4.48
CA GLU A 72 6.28 8.84 -3.78
C GLU A 72 6.04 7.36 -3.46
N ALA A 73 7.02 6.50 -3.73
CA ALA A 73 6.95 5.10 -3.36
C ALA A 73 7.75 4.91 -2.09
N ARG A 74 7.16 4.28 -1.08
CA ARG A 74 7.86 4.05 0.18
C ARG A 74 7.85 2.58 0.52
N LEU A 75 9.03 2.00 0.64
CA LEU A 75 9.17 0.58 0.97
C LEU A 75 8.99 0.39 2.47
N ILE A 76 8.11 -0.53 2.82
CA ILE A 76 7.84 -0.87 4.23
C ILE A 76 8.52 -2.20 4.48
N GLU A 77 9.53 -2.19 5.33
CA GLU A 77 10.30 -3.38 5.61
C GLU A 77 9.48 -4.38 6.41
N SER A 78 9.87 -5.64 6.29
CA SER A 78 9.17 -6.72 6.95
C SER A 78 9.11 -6.47 8.46
N GLY A 79 7.94 -6.70 9.04
CA GLY A 79 7.74 -6.55 10.47
C GLY A 79 7.23 -5.19 10.90
N PHE A 80 7.24 -4.20 10.00
CA PHE A 80 6.75 -2.88 10.34
C PHE A 80 5.40 -2.64 9.67
N VAL A 81 4.39 -2.23 10.44
CA VAL A 81 3.07 -1.93 9.90
C VAL A 81 2.72 -0.51 10.27
N PRO A 82 2.67 0.40 9.30
CA PRO A 82 2.34 1.81 9.59
C PRO A 82 0.99 1.92 10.27
N GLY A 83 0.91 2.79 11.27
CA GLY A 83 -0.34 3.00 11.98
C GLY A 83 -0.64 1.98 13.05
N ASN A 84 0.26 1.02 13.26
CA ASN A 84 0.08 -0.01 14.26
C ASN A 84 1.20 0.13 15.26
N ASP A 85 1.27 1.29 15.88
CA ASP A 85 2.44 1.61 16.66
C ASP A 85 2.18 1.53 18.09
N GLU A 86 1.15 1.18 18.45
CA GLU A 86 0.93 1.22 19.68
C GLU A 86 1.63 0.47 20.31
N GLU A 87 2.05 0.23 20.25
CA GLU A 87 2.73 -0.33 20.87
C GLU A 87 3.73 0.10 21.26
N ARG A 88 3.85 0.56 21.61
CA ARG A 88 4.92 1.05 22.08
C ARG A 88 4.82 1.58 22.93
#